data_f8151b853b5e2e8d747f2f1cad5f29b8
#
_entry.id   f8151b853b5e2e8d747f2f1cad5f29b8
#
_cell.length_a   1.000
_cell.length_b   1.000
_cell.length_c   1.000
_cell.angle_alpha   90.00
_cell.angle_beta   90.00
_cell.angle_gamma   90.00
#
_symmetry.space_group_name_H-M   'P 1'
#
loop_
_entity.id
_entity.type
_entity.pdbx_description
1 polymer ?
#
loop_
_entity_poly.entity_id
_entity_poly.type
_entity_poly.pdbx_seq_one_letter_code
_entity_poly.pdbx_strand_id
1 'polypeptide(L)'
;MYDVVIAGGSISGLLAARELGSRSSISVKVLEADHEIGTPEHCGGLVSLSGLRKLGVVPSYRTFRNHITRAKICSRYSSFILDARLQDVVGIDRREMDKQIAFQAQELGVEITTMNSVKAVSVQSQVEKGYTYAVNTTEGTVYCKYFVDARGLSSLIRKQRTGILPSGQYEVFAPWIECETVELYFDVDKYPGFFAWVIPLGENRAKVGVAGRDINVAESIKLFLESRGSSYSIARKIFAPIYVSGPISPFVDKRLLTVGDAAGQTKPTTAGGILTSGMGGILAGRAVVNAIEEEDDSLLARYPTEWYSMFGLEFKKLMLARRVFECLDNKAIDELFSTLSESTLARISQHGEFDFHSAPISLILNTKMTSKIFKGLLESRLRKFK
;
A
#
# COMPACT_ATOMS: atom_id res chain seq x y z
N MET A 1 30.79 0.62 10.60
CA MET A 1 29.84 1.74 10.52
C MET A 1 29.42 1.87 9.07
N TYR A 2 28.14 1.93 8.77
CA TYR A 2 27.60 2.10 7.42
C TYR A 2 27.32 3.58 7.13
N ASP A 3 27.31 3.96 5.86
CA ASP A 3 26.77 5.26 5.47
C ASP A 3 25.28 5.29 5.67
N VAL A 4 24.57 4.22 5.23
CA VAL A 4 23.12 4.13 5.34
C VAL A 4 22.69 2.79 5.92
N VAL A 5 21.79 2.83 6.91
CA VAL A 5 21.04 1.65 7.37
C VAL A 5 19.57 1.83 7.04
N ILE A 6 18.98 0.81 6.45
CA ILE A 6 17.56 0.74 6.09
C ILE A 6 16.91 -0.33 6.96
N ALA A 7 15.84 0.02 7.66
CA ALA A 7 15.05 -0.92 8.45
C ALA A 7 13.77 -1.30 7.69
N GLY A 8 13.68 -2.55 7.27
CA GLY A 8 12.58 -3.14 6.52
C GLY A 8 12.95 -3.50 5.07
N GLY A 9 12.83 -4.78 4.75
CA GLY A 9 13.14 -5.39 3.45
C GLY A 9 11.90 -5.61 2.56
N SER A 10 10.96 -4.65 2.55
CA SER A 10 9.84 -4.64 1.61
C SER A 10 10.05 -3.59 0.51
N ILE A 11 9.09 -3.42 -0.40
CA ILE A 11 9.24 -2.63 -1.63
C ILE A 11 9.89 -1.26 -1.44
N SER A 12 9.50 -0.49 -0.43
CA SER A 12 10.05 0.86 -0.21
C SER A 12 11.49 0.83 0.26
N GLY A 13 11.83 -0.07 1.20
CA GLY A 13 13.21 -0.22 1.71
C GLY A 13 14.14 -0.80 0.65
N LEU A 14 13.69 -1.81 -0.10
CA LEU A 14 14.49 -2.45 -1.15
C LEU A 14 14.75 -1.53 -2.35
N LEU A 15 13.77 -0.72 -2.74
CA LEU A 15 13.98 0.27 -3.81
C LEU A 15 14.88 1.41 -3.36
N ALA A 16 14.80 1.85 -2.10
CA ALA A 16 15.78 2.79 -1.53
C ALA A 16 17.18 2.18 -1.52
N ALA A 17 17.30 0.92 -1.12
CA ALA A 17 18.56 0.17 -1.11
C ALA A 17 19.17 0.07 -2.52
N ARG A 18 18.36 -0.24 -3.54
CA ARG A 18 18.80 -0.33 -4.93
C ARG A 18 19.29 1.02 -5.48
N GLU A 19 18.60 2.12 -5.18
CA GLU A 19 19.05 3.46 -5.56
C GLU A 19 20.37 3.83 -4.90
N LEU A 20 20.52 3.56 -3.61
CA LEU A 20 21.76 3.82 -2.85
C LEU A 20 22.92 2.94 -3.34
N GLY A 21 22.70 1.65 -3.54
CA GLY A 21 23.69 0.70 -4.05
C GLY A 21 24.18 1.00 -5.46
N SER A 22 23.42 1.82 -6.24
CA SER A 22 23.91 2.29 -7.55
C SER A 22 25.18 3.16 -7.46
N ARG A 23 25.58 3.55 -6.25
CA ARG A 23 26.83 4.27 -5.94
C ARG A 23 27.74 3.38 -5.09
N SER A 24 28.74 2.79 -5.70
CA SER A 24 29.67 1.85 -5.04
C SER A 24 30.47 2.45 -3.86
N SER A 25 30.51 3.78 -3.77
CA SER A 25 31.13 4.50 -2.65
C SER A 25 30.28 4.56 -1.39
N ILE A 26 28.99 4.19 -1.45
CA ILE A 26 28.04 4.27 -0.33
C ILE A 26 27.84 2.87 0.26
N SER A 27 28.21 2.69 1.52
CA SER A 27 28.00 1.45 2.25
C SER A 27 26.58 1.38 2.79
N VAL A 28 25.80 0.37 2.34
CA VAL A 28 24.36 0.23 2.64
C VAL A 28 24.09 -1.11 3.30
N LYS A 29 23.31 -1.09 4.40
CA LYS A 29 22.79 -2.30 5.06
C LYS A 29 21.28 -2.24 5.21
N VAL A 30 20.61 -3.30 4.78
CA VAL A 30 19.18 -3.55 5.02
C VAL A 30 19.01 -4.53 6.17
N LEU A 31 18.15 -4.17 7.12
CA LEU A 31 17.78 -5.00 8.28
C LEU A 31 16.32 -5.43 8.13
N GLU A 32 16.08 -6.74 7.93
CA GLU A 32 14.75 -7.31 7.84
C GLU A 32 14.43 -8.12 9.12
N ALA A 33 13.25 -7.90 9.67
CA ALA A 33 12.80 -8.56 10.90
C ALA A 33 12.41 -10.03 10.67
N ASP A 34 11.84 -10.33 9.52
CA ASP A 34 11.35 -11.64 9.18
C ASP A 34 12.50 -12.57 8.70
N HIS A 35 12.22 -13.87 8.65
CA HIS A 35 13.23 -14.87 8.29
C HIS A 35 13.57 -14.88 6.80
N GLU A 36 12.74 -14.25 5.98
CA GLU A 36 12.87 -14.24 4.53
C GLU A 36 12.27 -12.96 3.95
N ILE A 37 12.93 -12.38 2.95
CA ILE A 37 12.41 -11.22 2.22
C ILE A 37 11.07 -11.56 1.56
N GLY A 38 10.10 -10.64 1.71
CA GLY A 38 8.76 -10.77 1.14
C GLY A 38 7.80 -11.68 1.91
N THR A 39 8.22 -12.23 3.06
CA THR A 39 7.42 -13.12 3.90
C THR A 39 7.24 -12.52 5.29
N PRO A 40 6.00 -12.54 5.87
CA PRO A 40 4.74 -13.00 5.27
C PRO A 40 4.19 -12.03 4.21
N GLU A 41 3.52 -12.58 3.20
CA GLU A 41 2.98 -11.79 2.08
C GLU A 41 1.68 -11.08 2.45
N HIS A 42 1.77 -9.90 3.04
CA HIS A 42 0.62 -9.13 3.49
C HIS A 42 -0.21 -8.49 2.37
N CYS A 43 0.36 -8.36 1.17
CA CYS A 43 -0.22 -7.62 0.05
C CYS A 43 -1.17 -8.49 -0.79
N GLY A 44 -2.24 -7.89 -1.31
CA GLY A 44 -3.12 -8.51 -2.31
C GLY A 44 -2.39 -8.84 -3.62
N GLY A 45 -1.33 -8.11 -3.95
CA GLY A 45 -0.53 -8.35 -5.16
C GLY A 45 -1.15 -7.82 -6.44
N LEU A 46 -2.07 -6.85 -6.36
CA LEU A 46 -2.67 -6.21 -7.52
C LEU A 46 -1.92 -4.93 -7.87
N VAL A 47 -1.45 -4.79 -9.12
CA VAL A 47 -0.64 -3.65 -9.57
C VAL A 47 -0.78 -3.43 -11.08
N SER A 48 -0.54 -2.20 -11.55
CA SER A 48 -0.41 -1.95 -12.99
C SER A 48 1.02 -2.21 -13.48
N LEU A 49 1.17 -2.70 -14.70
CA LEU A 49 2.49 -2.83 -15.33
C LEU A 49 3.14 -1.46 -15.58
N SER A 50 2.33 -0.42 -15.83
CA SER A 50 2.81 0.96 -15.95
C SER A 50 3.39 1.48 -14.64
N GLY A 51 2.75 1.17 -13.50
CA GLY A 51 3.26 1.48 -12.17
C GLY A 51 4.59 0.77 -11.85
N LEU A 52 4.69 -0.52 -12.19
CA LEU A 52 5.95 -1.26 -12.03
C LEU A 52 7.07 -0.69 -12.89
N ARG A 53 6.78 -0.31 -14.15
CA ARG A 53 7.76 0.34 -15.04
C ARG A 53 8.28 1.67 -14.45
N LYS A 54 7.41 2.49 -13.82
CA LYS A 54 7.83 3.72 -13.13
C LYS A 54 8.78 3.45 -11.96
N LEU A 55 8.67 2.28 -11.33
CA LEU A 55 9.58 1.81 -10.27
C LEU A 55 10.86 1.15 -10.83
N GLY A 56 11.00 1.04 -12.14
CA GLY A 56 12.09 0.28 -12.76
C GLY A 56 12.06 -1.20 -12.44
N VAL A 57 10.85 -1.76 -12.25
CA VAL A 57 10.63 -3.18 -11.97
C VAL A 57 9.94 -3.82 -13.16
N VAL A 58 10.59 -4.81 -13.75
CA VAL A 58 10.01 -5.69 -14.75
C VAL A 58 9.71 -7.03 -14.06
N PRO A 59 8.44 -7.42 -13.95
CA PRO A 59 8.10 -8.66 -13.24
C PRO A 59 8.67 -9.88 -13.97
N SER A 60 9.39 -10.73 -13.24
CA SER A 60 9.86 -12.02 -13.76
C SER A 60 8.68 -12.98 -13.94
N TYR A 61 8.91 -14.12 -14.61
CA TYR A 61 7.92 -15.19 -14.74
C TYR A 61 7.48 -15.77 -13.38
N ARG A 62 8.32 -15.66 -12.34
CA ARG A 62 7.97 -16.06 -10.96
C ARG A 62 7.09 -15.03 -10.27
N THR A 63 7.28 -13.76 -10.60
CA THR A 63 6.54 -12.65 -10.04
C THR A 63 5.15 -12.52 -10.66
N PHE A 64 5.05 -12.63 -11.98
CA PHE A 64 3.79 -12.51 -12.71
C PHE A 64 2.87 -13.71 -12.44
N ARG A 65 1.59 -13.46 -12.20
CA ARG A 65 0.57 -14.50 -11.98
C ARG A 65 -0.47 -14.53 -13.09
N ASN A 66 -1.20 -13.44 -13.30
CA ASN A 66 -2.25 -13.36 -14.32
C ASN A 66 -2.57 -11.92 -14.68
N HIS A 67 -3.24 -11.73 -15.82
CA HIS A 67 -3.85 -10.45 -16.18
C HIS A 67 -5.23 -10.30 -15.54
N ILE A 68 -5.57 -9.06 -15.19
CA ILE A 68 -6.90 -8.68 -14.72
C ILE A 68 -7.57 -7.85 -15.81
N THR A 69 -8.63 -8.37 -16.38
CA THR A 69 -9.37 -7.72 -17.48
C THR A 69 -10.66 -7.07 -16.99
N ARG A 70 -11.16 -7.44 -15.80
CA ARG A 70 -12.42 -6.95 -15.24
C ARG A 70 -12.30 -6.66 -13.75
N ALA A 71 -13.04 -5.63 -13.31
CA ALA A 71 -13.27 -5.36 -11.89
C ALA A 71 -14.78 -5.37 -11.62
N LYS A 72 -15.24 -6.32 -10.80
CA LYS A 72 -16.63 -6.42 -10.34
C LYS A 72 -16.75 -5.73 -8.99
N ILE A 73 -17.58 -4.71 -8.93
CA ILE A 73 -17.79 -3.90 -7.71
C ILE A 73 -19.22 -4.17 -7.25
N CYS A 74 -19.35 -4.68 -6.03
CA CYS A 74 -20.62 -5.10 -5.45
C CYS A 74 -20.95 -4.28 -4.21
N SER A 75 -22.17 -3.83 -4.09
CA SER A 75 -22.83 -3.46 -2.84
C SER A 75 -23.73 -4.60 -2.36
N ARG A 76 -24.59 -4.35 -1.40
CA ARG A 76 -25.49 -5.40 -0.87
C ARG A 76 -26.48 -5.93 -1.91
N TYR A 77 -27.02 -5.05 -2.75
CA TYR A 77 -28.10 -5.39 -3.72
C TYR A 77 -27.76 -4.99 -5.16
N SER A 78 -26.70 -4.25 -5.38
CA SER A 78 -26.30 -3.76 -6.69
C SER A 78 -24.88 -4.15 -7.03
N SER A 79 -24.58 -4.29 -8.32
CA SER A 79 -23.21 -4.49 -8.77
C SER A 79 -23.02 -3.94 -10.18
N PHE A 80 -21.78 -3.62 -10.51
CA PHE A 80 -21.37 -3.25 -11.86
C PHE A 80 -20.00 -3.83 -12.18
N ILE A 81 -19.68 -3.88 -13.46
CA ILE A 81 -18.39 -4.37 -13.96
C ILE A 81 -17.70 -3.23 -14.71
N LEU A 82 -16.43 -3.02 -14.39
CA LEU A 82 -15.53 -2.15 -15.14
C LEU A 82 -14.63 -3.00 -16.02
N ASP A 83 -14.46 -2.58 -17.28
CA ASP A 83 -13.45 -3.13 -18.16
C ASP A 83 -12.07 -2.56 -17.77
N ALA A 84 -11.17 -3.42 -17.35
CA ALA A 84 -9.82 -3.06 -16.89
C ALA A 84 -8.73 -3.34 -17.92
N ARG A 85 -9.06 -3.79 -19.14
CA ARG A 85 -8.07 -4.16 -20.16
C ARG A 85 -7.10 -3.03 -20.53
N LEU A 86 -7.57 -1.79 -20.53
CA LEU A 86 -6.74 -0.61 -20.81
C LEU A 86 -5.86 -0.18 -19.63
N GLN A 87 -6.10 -0.72 -18.44
CA GLN A 87 -5.38 -0.37 -17.21
C GLN A 87 -4.11 -1.20 -17.01
N ASP A 88 -3.92 -2.24 -17.83
CA ASP A 88 -2.74 -3.13 -17.80
C ASP A 88 -2.47 -3.68 -16.39
N VAL A 89 -3.55 -4.11 -15.70
CA VAL A 89 -3.52 -4.59 -14.32
C VAL A 89 -3.16 -6.06 -14.28
N VAL A 90 -2.28 -6.41 -13.35
CA VAL A 90 -1.82 -7.79 -13.16
C VAL A 90 -1.86 -8.19 -11.70
N GLY A 91 -2.11 -9.48 -11.48
CA GLY A 91 -1.84 -10.16 -10.22
C GLY A 91 -0.37 -10.56 -10.15
N ILE A 92 0.29 -10.30 -9.02
CA ILE A 92 1.68 -10.65 -8.80
C ILE A 92 1.90 -11.41 -7.49
N ASP A 93 2.93 -12.23 -7.44
CA ASP A 93 3.50 -12.74 -6.21
C ASP A 93 4.46 -11.70 -5.64
N ARG A 94 4.06 -11.08 -4.52
CA ARG A 94 4.85 -10.03 -3.87
C ARG A 94 6.13 -10.56 -3.23
N ARG A 95 6.15 -11.81 -2.79
CA ARG A 95 7.36 -12.44 -2.24
C ARG A 95 8.44 -12.53 -3.31
N GLU A 96 8.06 -13.05 -4.48
CA GLU A 96 8.99 -13.18 -5.60
C GLU A 96 9.44 -11.81 -6.14
N MET A 97 8.55 -10.81 -6.13
CA MET A 97 8.91 -9.44 -6.53
C MET A 97 9.89 -8.80 -5.54
N ASP A 98 9.62 -8.89 -4.24
CA ASP A 98 10.51 -8.31 -3.22
C ASP A 98 11.88 -9.01 -3.24
N LYS A 99 11.95 -10.34 -3.42
CA LYS A 99 13.20 -11.08 -3.62
C LYS A 99 13.95 -10.64 -4.88
N GLN A 100 13.24 -10.44 -5.98
CA GLN A 100 13.84 -9.94 -7.22
C GLN A 100 14.52 -8.58 -7.01
N ILE A 101 13.86 -7.65 -6.31
CA ILE A 101 14.44 -6.33 -6.00
C ILE A 101 15.61 -6.46 -5.01
N ALA A 102 15.48 -7.32 -4.00
CA ALA A 102 16.56 -7.58 -3.05
C ALA A 102 17.81 -8.12 -3.74
N PHE A 103 17.65 -9.07 -4.66
CA PHE A 103 18.75 -9.61 -5.47
C PHE A 103 19.43 -8.49 -6.27
N GLN A 104 18.65 -7.62 -6.95
CA GLN A 104 19.21 -6.47 -7.66
C GLN A 104 20.00 -5.52 -6.75
N ALA A 105 19.53 -5.29 -5.52
CA ALA A 105 20.26 -4.47 -4.55
C ALA A 105 21.55 -5.15 -4.10
N GLN A 106 21.54 -6.47 -3.88
CA GLN A 106 22.76 -7.24 -3.52
C GLN A 106 23.79 -7.25 -4.64
N GLU A 107 23.37 -7.36 -5.91
CA GLU A 107 24.30 -7.22 -7.05
C GLU A 107 25.00 -5.85 -7.10
N LEU A 108 24.39 -4.83 -6.51
CA LEU A 108 24.96 -3.49 -6.34
C LEU A 108 25.78 -3.33 -5.04
N GLY A 109 26.04 -4.43 -4.32
CA GLY A 109 26.88 -4.42 -3.11
C GLY A 109 26.14 -4.08 -1.81
N VAL A 110 24.79 -4.03 -1.81
CA VAL A 110 24.01 -3.82 -0.60
C VAL A 110 24.04 -5.08 0.28
N GLU A 111 24.36 -4.92 1.55
CA GLU A 111 24.25 -5.99 2.54
C GLU A 111 22.80 -6.11 3.02
N ILE A 112 22.20 -7.31 2.94
CA ILE A 112 20.85 -7.59 3.45
C ILE A 112 20.94 -8.69 4.50
N THR A 113 20.40 -8.40 5.71
CA THR A 113 20.30 -9.37 6.80
C THR A 113 18.85 -9.56 7.21
N THR A 114 18.42 -10.81 7.27
CA THR A 114 17.10 -11.24 7.77
C THR A 114 17.20 -11.64 9.23
N MET A 115 16.05 -11.89 9.89
CA MET A 115 15.92 -12.20 11.34
C MET A 115 16.55 -11.12 12.24
N ASN A 116 16.73 -9.93 11.72
CA ASN A 116 17.42 -8.82 12.41
C ASN A 116 16.49 -7.62 12.60
N SER A 117 15.69 -7.65 13.65
CA SER A 117 14.67 -6.65 13.94
C SER A 117 15.24 -5.42 14.64
N VAL A 118 14.91 -4.24 14.14
CA VAL A 118 15.26 -2.96 14.77
C VAL A 118 14.37 -2.68 15.97
N LYS A 119 14.94 -2.62 17.16
CA LYS A 119 14.27 -2.34 18.45
C LYS A 119 14.17 -0.84 18.74
N ALA A 120 15.26 -0.12 18.55
CA ALA A 120 15.35 1.30 18.83
C ALA A 120 16.39 1.97 17.92
N VAL A 121 16.18 3.26 17.68
CA VAL A 121 17.14 4.13 16.97
C VAL A 121 17.38 5.35 17.85
N SER A 122 18.63 5.68 18.10
CA SER A 122 19.02 6.84 18.91
C SER A 122 20.16 7.61 18.25
N VAL A 123 20.18 8.92 18.47
CA VAL A 123 21.32 9.77 18.08
C VAL A 123 22.44 9.56 19.09
N GLN A 124 23.64 9.17 18.62
CA GLN A 124 24.78 8.89 19.50
C GLN A 124 25.69 10.09 19.65
N SER A 125 25.94 10.83 18.59
CA SER A 125 26.82 12.01 18.67
C SER A 125 26.39 13.06 17.62
N GLN A 126 26.55 14.31 17.99
CA GLN A 126 26.65 15.42 17.06
C GLN A 126 28.16 15.68 16.87
N VAL A 127 28.75 15.07 15.84
CA VAL A 127 30.14 15.38 15.46
C VAL A 127 30.12 16.56 14.50
N GLU A 128 31.20 17.33 14.37
CA GLU A 128 31.31 18.48 13.46
C GLU A 128 30.86 18.22 12.01
N LYS A 129 30.78 16.94 11.62
CA LYS A 129 30.32 16.47 10.27
C LYS A 129 28.95 15.80 10.23
N GLY A 130 28.05 16.00 11.23
CA GLY A 130 26.68 15.51 11.21
C GLY A 130 26.31 14.50 12.30
N TYR A 131 25.13 13.89 12.18
CA TYR A 131 24.59 12.94 13.16
C TYR A 131 25.07 11.51 12.86
N THR A 132 25.36 10.76 13.92
CA THR A 132 25.52 9.30 13.86
C THR A 132 24.39 8.64 14.63
N TYR A 133 23.73 7.67 14.01
CA TYR A 133 22.67 6.89 14.62
C TYR A 133 23.21 5.56 15.13
N ALA A 134 22.80 5.18 16.34
CA ALA A 134 22.90 3.82 16.84
C ALA A 134 21.56 3.13 16.63
N VAL A 135 21.57 2.08 15.82
CA VAL A 135 20.42 1.24 15.51
C VAL A 135 20.55 -0.03 16.33
N ASN A 136 19.78 -0.12 17.40
CA ASN A 136 19.75 -1.30 18.28
C ASN A 136 18.84 -2.36 17.65
N THR A 137 19.38 -3.54 17.43
CA THR A 137 18.72 -4.65 16.77
C THR A 137 18.66 -5.90 17.65
N THR A 138 18.09 -6.99 17.16
CA THR A 138 18.12 -8.29 17.82
C THR A 138 19.51 -8.91 17.86
N GLU A 139 20.40 -8.53 16.94
CA GLU A 139 21.76 -9.09 16.83
C GLU A 139 22.86 -8.13 17.33
N GLY A 140 22.47 -6.99 17.91
CA GLY A 140 23.42 -6.01 18.43
C GLY A 140 23.18 -4.61 17.89
N THR A 141 24.15 -3.73 18.04
CA THR A 141 24.04 -2.33 17.63
C THR A 141 24.80 -2.09 16.34
N VAL A 142 24.12 -1.50 15.35
CA VAL A 142 24.70 -1.06 14.08
C VAL A 142 24.73 0.46 14.04
N TYR A 143 25.83 1.04 13.56
CA TYR A 143 26.00 2.50 13.47
C TYR A 143 25.92 2.98 12.02
N CYS A 144 25.25 4.13 11.78
CA CYS A 144 25.13 4.72 10.46
C CYS A 144 25.05 6.24 10.50
N LYS A 145 25.36 6.88 9.35
CA LYS A 145 25.21 8.34 9.16
C LYS A 145 23.77 8.71 8.84
N TYR A 146 23.09 7.91 7.98
CA TYR A 146 21.69 8.08 7.58
C TYR A 146 20.90 6.85 7.96
N PHE A 147 19.67 7.06 8.40
CA PHE A 147 18.74 5.95 8.72
C PHE A 147 17.45 6.08 7.91
N VAL A 148 17.07 5.02 7.21
CA VAL A 148 15.81 4.93 6.46
C VAL A 148 14.84 3.99 7.19
N ASP A 149 13.74 4.52 7.70
CA ASP A 149 12.69 3.76 8.37
C ASP A 149 11.66 3.29 7.34
N ALA A 150 11.78 2.04 6.92
CA ALA A 150 10.88 1.34 6.01
C ALA A 150 10.13 0.17 6.70
N ARG A 151 10.01 0.19 8.05
CA ARG A 151 9.40 -0.87 8.87
C ARG A 151 7.87 -0.95 8.75
N GLY A 152 7.27 -0.19 7.86
CA GLY A 152 5.84 -0.21 7.63
C GLY A 152 5.02 0.15 8.87
N LEU A 153 3.91 -0.55 9.07
CA LEU A 153 3.00 -0.31 10.20
C LEU A 153 3.64 -0.49 11.58
N SER A 154 4.65 -1.33 11.72
CA SER A 154 5.30 -1.53 13.02
C SER A 154 5.98 -0.26 13.54
N SER A 155 6.45 0.61 12.65
CA SER A 155 6.95 1.94 13.00
C SER A 155 5.82 2.96 13.16
N LEU A 156 4.83 2.90 12.28
CA LEU A 156 3.73 3.85 12.23
C LEU A 156 2.82 3.77 13.45
N ILE A 157 2.50 2.58 13.96
CA ILE A 157 1.65 2.37 15.15
C ILE A 157 2.18 3.11 16.39
N ARG A 158 3.49 3.30 16.48
CA ARG A 158 4.12 4.04 17.58
C ARG A 158 3.85 5.54 17.51
N LYS A 159 3.64 6.07 16.29
CA LYS A 159 3.43 7.51 16.03
C LYS A 159 1.95 7.85 15.86
N GLN A 160 1.18 6.95 15.26
CA GLN A 160 -0.20 7.18 14.83
C GLN A 160 -1.05 5.93 15.05
N ARG A 161 -2.14 6.07 15.80
CA ARG A 161 -3.09 4.96 16.07
C ARG A 161 -4.39 5.05 15.27
N THR A 162 -4.76 6.26 14.82
CA THR A 162 -5.97 6.48 14.03
C THR A 162 -5.74 6.08 12.57
N GLY A 163 -6.76 5.53 11.92
CA GLY A 163 -6.70 5.11 10.51
C GLY A 163 -6.06 3.75 10.27
N ILE A 164 -5.83 2.98 11.34
CA ILE A 164 -5.42 1.58 11.25
C ILE A 164 -6.66 0.72 11.35
N LEU A 165 -6.84 -0.18 10.39
CA LEU A 165 -7.97 -1.12 10.36
C LEU A 165 -7.47 -2.55 10.51
N PRO A 166 -8.12 -3.38 11.32
CA PRO A 166 -7.96 -4.82 11.28
C PRO A 166 -8.18 -5.34 9.87
N SER A 167 -7.31 -6.23 9.41
CA SER A 167 -7.35 -6.80 8.07
C SER A 167 -6.71 -8.18 8.03
N GLY A 168 -7.11 -8.97 7.05
CA GLY A 168 -6.49 -10.25 6.75
C GLY A 168 -6.94 -10.76 5.40
N GLN A 169 -6.19 -11.74 4.89
CA GLN A 169 -6.52 -12.43 3.66
C GLN A 169 -6.12 -13.89 3.72
N TYR A 170 -6.90 -14.73 3.07
CA TYR A 170 -6.62 -16.14 2.87
C TYR A 170 -6.29 -16.39 1.41
N GLU A 171 -5.31 -17.22 1.18
CA GLU A 171 -5.08 -17.80 -0.14
C GLU A 171 -5.96 -19.05 -0.25
N VAL A 172 -6.84 -19.04 -1.24
CA VAL A 172 -7.94 -19.98 -1.36
C VAL A 172 -7.92 -20.62 -2.75
N PHE A 173 -8.22 -21.91 -2.79
CA PHE A 173 -8.56 -22.64 -4.01
C PHE A 173 -10.07 -22.91 -4.02
N ALA A 174 -10.76 -22.50 -5.10
CA ALA A 174 -12.19 -22.70 -5.25
C ALA A 174 -12.63 -22.60 -6.72
N PRO A 175 -13.61 -23.42 -7.15
CA PRO A 175 -14.06 -23.45 -8.56
C PRO A 175 -14.85 -22.20 -9.00
N TRP A 176 -15.33 -21.38 -8.06
CA TRP A 176 -16.06 -20.14 -8.33
C TRP A 176 -15.17 -18.93 -8.61
N ILE A 177 -13.85 -19.07 -8.58
CA ILE A 177 -12.90 -17.98 -8.82
C ILE A 177 -12.81 -17.72 -10.32
N GLU A 178 -13.17 -16.50 -10.74
CA GLU A 178 -12.96 -16.03 -12.11
C GLU A 178 -11.52 -15.49 -12.25
N CYS A 179 -10.68 -16.15 -13.03
CA CYS A 179 -9.23 -15.91 -13.08
C CYS A 179 -8.83 -14.49 -13.53
N GLU A 180 -9.66 -13.77 -14.28
CA GLU A 180 -9.37 -12.43 -14.79
C GLU A 180 -10.21 -11.31 -14.14
N THR A 181 -11.00 -11.65 -13.13
CA THR A 181 -11.94 -10.71 -12.49
C THR A 181 -11.56 -10.46 -11.04
N VAL A 182 -11.16 -9.25 -10.70
CA VAL A 182 -11.09 -8.82 -9.31
C VAL A 182 -12.48 -8.45 -8.81
N GLU A 183 -12.82 -8.86 -7.59
CA GLU A 183 -14.12 -8.54 -6.99
C GLU A 183 -13.93 -7.72 -5.71
N LEU A 184 -14.75 -6.67 -5.55
CA LEU A 184 -14.81 -5.85 -4.33
C LEU A 184 -16.25 -5.84 -3.80
N TYR A 185 -16.42 -6.02 -2.49
CA TYR A 185 -17.71 -6.12 -1.82
C TYR A 185 -17.83 -5.08 -0.72
N PHE A 186 -18.71 -4.13 -0.92
CA PHE A 186 -19.03 -3.07 0.03
C PHE A 186 -20.29 -3.41 0.83
N ASP A 187 -20.15 -3.57 2.12
CA ASP A 187 -21.23 -3.77 3.07
C ASP A 187 -20.81 -3.17 4.42
N VAL A 188 -21.39 -2.02 4.79
CA VAL A 188 -20.96 -1.28 5.99
C VAL A 188 -21.30 -1.99 7.29
N ASP A 189 -22.22 -2.95 7.29
CA ASP A 189 -22.56 -3.75 8.45
C ASP A 189 -21.55 -4.88 8.68
N LYS A 190 -20.97 -5.41 7.58
CA LYS A 190 -19.98 -6.49 7.61
C LYS A 190 -18.54 -5.97 7.62
N TYR A 191 -18.28 -4.89 6.88
CA TYR A 191 -16.94 -4.32 6.67
C TYR A 191 -16.93 -2.81 6.92
N PRO A 192 -17.22 -2.34 8.15
CA PRO A 192 -17.35 -0.92 8.43
C PRO A 192 -16.09 -0.13 8.04
N GLY A 193 -16.25 0.85 7.15
CA GLY A 193 -15.17 1.71 6.70
C GLY A 193 -14.18 1.09 5.72
N PHE A 194 -14.44 -0.15 5.24
CA PHE A 194 -13.65 -0.76 4.16
C PHE A 194 -14.51 -1.74 3.33
N PHE A 195 -13.93 -2.84 2.84
CA PHE A 195 -14.60 -3.81 1.96
C PHE A 195 -13.95 -5.20 2.05
N ALA A 196 -14.63 -6.20 1.46
CA ALA A 196 -14.02 -7.50 1.18
C ALA A 196 -13.54 -7.56 -0.28
N TRP A 197 -12.54 -8.40 -0.56
CA TRP A 197 -11.98 -8.56 -1.89
C TRP A 197 -11.72 -10.01 -2.26
N VAL A 198 -11.78 -10.28 -3.58
CA VAL A 198 -11.27 -11.49 -4.21
C VAL A 198 -10.30 -11.04 -5.29
N ILE A 199 -9.03 -11.41 -5.16
CA ILE A 199 -7.97 -11.10 -6.12
C ILE A 199 -7.46 -12.41 -6.69
N PRO A 200 -7.77 -12.76 -7.95
CA PRO A 200 -7.37 -14.01 -8.55
C PRO A 200 -5.85 -14.05 -8.79
N LEU A 201 -5.28 -15.23 -8.60
CA LEU A 201 -3.87 -15.54 -8.82
C LEU A 201 -3.67 -16.58 -9.93
N GLY A 202 -4.67 -16.76 -10.78
CA GLY A 202 -4.78 -17.79 -11.81
C GLY A 202 -6.03 -18.62 -11.65
N GLU A 203 -6.11 -19.73 -12.36
CA GLU A 203 -7.28 -20.61 -12.33
C GLU A 203 -7.54 -21.18 -10.93
N ASN A 204 -8.80 -21.07 -10.50
CA ASN A 204 -9.28 -21.60 -9.22
C ASN A 204 -8.52 -21.15 -7.97
N ARG A 205 -7.63 -20.15 -8.05
CA ARG A 205 -6.81 -19.66 -6.94
C ARG A 205 -6.95 -18.16 -6.78
N ALA A 206 -7.22 -17.69 -5.55
CA ALA A 206 -7.32 -16.27 -5.24
C ALA A 206 -6.85 -15.93 -3.84
N LYS A 207 -6.55 -14.67 -3.62
CA LYS A 207 -6.51 -14.05 -2.29
C LYS A 207 -7.88 -13.50 -1.97
N VAL A 208 -8.50 -14.02 -0.93
CA VAL A 208 -9.79 -13.56 -0.40
C VAL A 208 -9.54 -12.88 0.93
N GLY A 209 -9.95 -11.64 1.06
CA GLY A 209 -9.67 -10.90 2.29
C GLY A 209 -10.74 -9.89 2.64
N VAL A 210 -10.62 -9.38 3.85
CA VAL A 210 -11.48 -8.35 4.41
C VAL A 210 -10.67 -7.35 5.23
N ALA A 211 -11.17 -6.12 5.29
CA ALA A 211 -10.77 -5.16 6.30
C ALA A 211 -11.99 -4.38 6.77
N GLY A 212 -11.94 -3.87 7.98
CA GLY A 212 -13.01 -3.05 8.52
C GLY A 212 -12.72 -2.61 9.93
N ARG A 213 -13.49 -1.64 10.42
CA ARG A 213 -13.38 -1.12 11.80
C ARG A 213 -14.07 -2.10 12.75
N ASP A 214 -13.37 -2.47 13.82
CA ASP A 214 -13.91 -3.28 14.93
C ASP A 214 -14.49 -4.65 14.51
N ILE A 215 -13.95 -5.28 13.45
CA ILE A 215 -14.37 -6.61 12.99
C ILE A 215 -13.48 -7.73 13.53
N ASN A 216 -14.07 -8.92 13.67
CA ASN A 216 -13.30 -10.15 13.77
C ASN A 216 -12.94 -10.61 12.34
N VAL A 217 -11.72 -10.34 11.95
CA VAL A 217 -11.24 -10.60 10.57
C VAL A 217 -11.39 -12.08 10.17
N ALA A 218 -11.03 -13.01 11.05
CA ALA A 218 -11.10 -14.44 10.76
C ALA A 218 -12.55 -14.91 10.53
N GLU A 219 -13.46 -14.46 11.38
CA GLU A 219 -14.89 -14.76 11.26
C GLU A 219 -15.50 -14.11 10.02
N SER A 220 -15.13 -12.84 9.73
CA SER A 220 -15.62 -12.13 8.55
C SER A 220 -15.19 -12.82 7.25
N ILE A 221 -13.95 -13.30 7.15
CA ILE A 221 -13.49 -14.06 5.98
C ILE A 221 -14.23 -15.40 5.88
N LYS A 222 -14.41 -16.10 6.99
CA LYS A 222 -15.16 -17.38 7.04
C LYS A 222 -16.58 -17.19 6.52
N LEU A 223 -17.32 -16.23 7.06
CA LEU A 223 -18.69 -15.91 6.63
C LEU A 223 -18.76 -15.50 5.16
N PHE A 224 -17.77 -14.75 4.68
CA PHE A 224 -17.67 -14.40 3.26
C PHE A 224 -17.51 -15.64 2.38
N LEU A 225 -16.59 -16.55 2.72
CA LEU A 225 -16.37 -17.79 1.98
C LEU A 225 -17.60 -18.72 1.99
N GLU A 226 -18.24 -18.87 3.14
CA GLU A 226 -19.48 -19.65 3.28
C GLU A 226 -20.63 -19.07 2.42
N SER A 227 -20.69 -17.74 2.30
CA SER A 227 -21.70 -17.08 1.47
C SER A 227 -21.54 -17.34 -0.05
N ARG A 228 -20.38 -17.82 -0.48
CA ARG A 228 -20.14 -18.21 -1.89
C ARG A 228 -20.78 -19.55 -2.26
N GLY A 229 -21.29 -20.31 -1.27
CA GLY A 229 -22.09 -21.51 -1.46
C GLY A 229 -21.39 -22.69 -2.12
N SER A 230 -20.06 -22.68 -2.21
CA SER A 230 -19.24 -23.69 -2.90
C SER A 230 -18.12 -24.21 -2.01
N SER A 231 -17.64 -25.39 -2.34
CA SER A 231 -16.44 -25.95 -1.67
C SER A 231 -15.23 -25.08 -1.96
N TYR A 232 -14.37 -24.94 -0.97
CA TYR A 232 -13.08 -24.27 -1.06
C TYR A 232 -12.06 -24.94 -0.16
N SER A 233 -10.77 -24.73 -0.45
CA SER A 233 -9.67 -25.07 0.44
C SER A 233 -8.79 -23.88 0.71
N ILE A 234 -8.24 -23.79 1.92
CA ILE A 234 -7.39 -22.69 2.36
C ILE A 234 -5.95 -23.16 2.37
N ALA A 235 -5.10 -22.53 1.55
CA ALA A 235 -3.67 -22.80 1.50
C ALA A 235 -2.90 -22.00 2.55
N ARG A 236 -3.31 -20.73 2.80
CA ARG A 236 -2.61 -19.82 3.71
C ARG A 236 -3.57 -18.83 4.35
N LYS A 237 -3.27 -18.44 5.60
CA LYS A 237 -3.97 -17.37 6.33
C LYS A 237 -2.95 -16.32 6.73
N ILE A 238 -3.22 -15.06 6.43
CA ILE A 238 -2.35 -13.94 6.77
C ILE A 238 -3.21 -12.85 7.39
N PHE A 239 -2.77 -12.36 8.54
CA PHE A 239 -3.41 -11.24 9.25
C PHE A 239 -2.41 -10.11 9.37
N ALA A 240 -2.77 -8.96 8.85
CA ALA A 240 -1.98 -7.75 8.97
C ALA A 240 -2.91 -6.54 8.92
N PRO A 241 -2.81 -5.61 9.86
CA PRO A 241 -3.58 -4.38 9.78
C PRO A 241 -3.17 -3.56 8.57
N ILE A 242 -4.08 -2.69 8.10
CA ILE A 242 -3.82 -1.74 7.01
C ILE A 242 -3.96 -0.31 7.53
N TYR A 243 -3.23 0.62 6.88
CA TYR A 243 -3.34 2.05 7.17
C TYR A 243 -4.01 2.81 6.02
N VAL A 244 -4.96 3.71 6.37
CA VAL A 244 -5.84 4.34 5.40
C VAL A 244 -6.09 5.85 5.66
N SER A 245 -5.20 6.51 6.40
CA SER A 245 -5.38 7.94 6.74
C SER A 245 -4.43 8.89 6.00
N GLY A 246 -3.66 8.37 5.02
CA GLY A 246 -2.79 9.19 4.18
C GLY A 246 -1.44 9.54 4.80
N PRO A 247 -0.67 10.42 4.15
CA PRO A 247 0.73 10.66 4.51
C PRO A 247 0.90 11.29 5.89
N ILE A 248 1.95 10.89 6.60
CA ILE A 248 2.32 11.40 7.92
C ILE A 248 3.63 12.18 7.80
N SER A 249 3.53 13.49 7.91
CA SER A 249 4.70 14.39 7.93
C SER A 249 5.27 14.57 9.34
N PRO A 250 6.58 14.87 9.46
CA PRO A 250 7.56 15.00 8.36
C PRO A 250 8.08 13.63 7.88
N PHE A 251 8.43 13.52 6.56
CA PHE A 251 9.12 12.35 6.02
C PHE A 251 10.61 12.33 6.33
N VAL A 252 11.19 13.48 6.64
CA VAL A 252 12.59 13.67 6.96
C VAL A 252 12.71 14.41 8.29
N ASP A 253 13.49 13.87 9.20
CA ASP A 253 13.90 14.50 10.44
C ASP A 253 15.43 14.35 10.57
N LYS A 254 16.16 15.43 10.31
CA LYS A 254 17.62 15.39 10.19
C LYS A 254 18.04 14.37 9.12
N ARG A 255 18.85 13.39 9.45
CA ARG A 255 19.30 12.29 8.57
C ARG A 255 18.47 11.01 8.74
N LEU A 256 17.29 11.08 9.38
CA LEU A 256 16.31 10.00 9.46
C LEU A 256 15.21 10.25 8.43
N LEU A 257 15.02 9.31 7.51
CA LEU A 257 13.98 9.35 6.49
C LEU A 257 12.95 8.24 6.78
N THR A 258 11.67 8.55 6.59
CA THR A 258 10.59 7.57 6.73
C THR A 258 9.95 7.34 5.36
N VAL A 259 9.77 6.06 4.94
CA VAL A 259 9.26 5.68 3.62
C VAL A 259 8.17 4.61 3.72
N GLY A 260 7.36 4.50 2.69
CA GLY A 260 6.34 3.47 2.58
C GLY A 260 5.21 3.64 3.60
N ASP A 261 4.68 2.52 4.10
CA ASP A 261 3.59 2.54 5.08
C ASP A 261 3.99 3.24 6.39
N ALA A 262 5.28 3.23 6.74
CA ALA A 262 5.80 3.97 7.90
C ALA A 262 5.63 5.49 7.75
N ALA A 263 5.57 6.00 6.50
CA ALA A 263 5.28 7.39 6.14
C ALA A 263 3.81 7.59 5.72
N GLY A 264 2.96 6.57 5.79
CA GLY A 264 1.57 6.63 5.35
C GLY A 264 1.41 6.82 3.83
N GLN A 265 2.34 6.31 3.04
CA GLN A 265 2.35 6.45 1.57
C GLN A 265 1.47 5.39 0.87
N THR A 266 0.45 4.88 1.55
CA THR A 266 -0.59 4.00 1.01
C THR A 266 -1.85 4.78 0.67
N LYS A 267 -2.53 4.41 -0.43
CA LYS A 267 -3.76 5.08 -0.88
C LYS A 267 -4.88 4.92 0.17
N PRO A 268 -5.47 6.00 0.66
CA PRO A 268 -6.50 5.94 1.72
C PRO A 268 -7.73 5.13 1.36
N THR A 269 -8.06 4.99 0.09
CA THR A 269 -9.28 4.32 -0.39
C THR A 269 -9.14 2.80 -0.47
N THR A 270 -7.94 2.28 -0.80
CA THR A 270 -7.72 0.86 -1.09
C THR A 270 -6.57 0.24 -0.31
N ALA A 271 -5.86 1.01 0.51
CA ALA A 271 -4.60 0.61 1.15
C ALA A 271 -3.53 0.11 0.15
N GLY A 272 -3.70 0.38 -1.15
CA GLY A 272 -2.72 0.04 -2.18
C GLY A 272 -1.52 0.98 -2.12
N GLY A 273 -0.30 0.44 -2.05
CA GLY A 273 0.91 1.23 -1.84
C GLY A 273 2.09 0.87 -2.73
N ILE A 274 1.99 -0.11 -3.63
CA ILE A 274 3.16 -0.59 -4.39
C ILE A 274 3.86 0.57 -5.13
N LEU A 275 3.12 1.35 -5.93
CA LEU A 275 3.69 2.48 -6.65
C LEU A 275 4.09 3.63 -5.71
N THR A 276 3.20 4.05 -4.84
CA THR A 276 3.40 5.27 -4.03
C THR A 276 4.46 5.08 -2.95
N SER A 277 4.49 3.90 -2.31
CA SER A 277 5.52 3.52 -1.34
C SER A 277 6.86 3.21 -2.01
N GLY A 278 6.83 2.50 -3.16
CA GLY A 278 8.03 2.20 -3.93
C GLY A 278 8.71 3.47 -4.44
N MET A 279 7.95 4.42 -4.96
CA MET A 279 8.47 5.73 -5.37
C MET A 279 9.03 6.51 -4.16
N GLY A 280 8.37 6.41 -2.99
CA GLY A 280 8.89 6.98 -1.75
C GLY A 280 10.29 6.46 -1.41
N GLY A 281 10.53 5.14 -1.57
CA GLY A 281 11.85 4.53 -1.40
C GLY A 281 12.88 5.05 -2.40
N ILE A 282 12.53 5.10 -3.70
CA ILE A 282 13.41 5.62 -4.76
C ILE A 282 13.83 7.06 -4.48
N LEU A 283 12.86 7.93 -4.20
CA LEU A 283 13.12 9.35 -3.97
C LEU A 283 13.95 9.58 -2.69
N ALA A 284 13.69 8.81 -1.65
CA ALA A 284 14.49 8.86 -0.42
C ALA A 284 15.93 8.41 -0.68
N GLY A 285 16.13 7.30 -1.41
CA GLY A 285 17.47 6.84 -1.79
C GLY A 285 18.24 7.88 -2.60
N ARG A 286 17.61 8.48 -3.62
CA ARG A 286 18.23 9.56 -4.43
C ARG A 286 18.58 10.79 -3.60
N ALA A 287 17.69 11.20 -2.70
CA ALA A 287 17.97 12.36 -1.84
C ALA A 287 19.17 12.12 -0.92
N VAL A 288 19.31 10.90 -0.38
CA VAL A 288 20.49 10.52 0.44
C VAL A 288 21.75 10.43 -0.41
N VAL A 289 21.70 9.87 -1.62
CA VAL A 289 22.84 9.88 -2.57
C VAL A 289 23.33 11.30 -2.80
N ASN A 290 22.41 12.20 -3.18
CA ASN A 290 22.76 13.61 -3.45
C ASN A 290 23.36 14.29 -2.19
N ALA A 291 22.75 14.06 -1.02
CA ALA A 291 23.23 14.64 0.24
C ALA A 291 24.65 14.16 0.62
N ILE A 292 24.99 12.91 0.30
CA ILE A 292 26.33 12.36 0.55
C ILE A 292 27.34 12.91 -0.47
N GLU A 293 26.99 12.89 -1.77
CA GLU A 293 27.91 13.31 -2.85
C GLU A 293 28.20 14.81 -2.82
N GLU A 294 27.23 15.65 -2.44
CA GLU A 294 27.38 17.11 -2.36
C GLU A 294 27.72 17.60 -0.93
N GLU A 295 27.84 16.71 0.04
CA GLU A 295 28.04 17.01 1.49
C GLU A 295 27.01 18.01 2.04
N ASP A 296 25.76 17.98 1.52
CA ASP A 296 24.68 18.93 1.84
C ASP A 296 23.39 18.22 2.28
N ASP A 297 23.13 18.17 3.57
CA ASP A 297 21.91 17.58 4.15
C ASP A 297 20.62 18.33 3.76
N SER A 298 20.68 19.56 3.27
CA SER A 298 19.51 20.30 2.82
C SER A 298 18.82 19.62 1.63
N LEU A 299 19.57 18.84 0.84
CA LEU A 299 19.09 18.09 -0.31
C LEU A 299 18.12 16.95 0.07
N LEU A 300 18.10 16.51 1.32
CA LEU A 300 17.11 15.54 1.81
C LEU A 300 15.68 16.06 1.67
N ALA A 301 15.47 17.38 1.67
CA ALA A 301 14.17 17.99 1.46
C ALA A 301 13.59 17.78 0.04
N ARG A 302 14.41 17.35 -0.92
CA ARG A 302 13.94 16.97 -2.27
C ARG A 302 12.99 15.79 -2.21
N TYR A 303 13.25 14.79 -1.35
CA TYR A 303 12.39 13.61 -1.23
C TYR A 303 10.92 13.94 -0.94
N PRO A 304 10.56 14.61 0.16
CA PRO A 304 9.16 14.96 0.39
C PRO A 304 8.59 15.89 -0.69
N THR A 305 9.38 16.85 -1.17
CA THR A 305 8.95 17.81 -2.20
C THR A 305 8.54 17.09 -3.49
N GLU A 306 9.37 16.19 -4.00
CA GLU A 306 9.09 15.43 -5.21
C GLU A 306 7.94 14.45 -5.01
N TRP A 307 7.89 13.74 -3.87
CA TRP A 307 6.79 12.84 -3.57
C TRP A 307 5.44 13.56 -3.52
N TYR A 308 5.36 14.71 -2.85
CA TYR A 308 4.12 15.51 -2.80
C TYR A 308 3.78 16.14 -4.15
N SER A 309 4.76 16.49 -4.97
CA SER A 309 4.53 16.94 -6.35
C SER A 309 3.84 15.86 -7.19
N MET A 310 4.25 14.60 -7.03
CA MET A 310 3.68 13.46 -7.78
C MET A 310 2.32 13.01 -7.24
N PHE A 311 2.15 12.93 -5.92
CA PHE A 311 1.02 12.24 -5.30
C PHE A 311 0.16 13.11 -4.38
N GLY A 312 0.62 14.30 -4.00
CA GLY A 312 -0.04 15.11 -2.97
C GLY A 312 -1.48 15.49 -3.31
N LEU A 313 -1.76 15.88 -4.56
CA LEU A 313 -3.12 16.20 -5.01
C LEU A 313 -4.01 14.95 -5.03
N GLU A 314 -3.49 13.83 -5.52
CA GLU A 314 -4.19 12.55 -5.53
C GLU A 314 -4.60 12.14 -4.12
N PHE A 315 -3.65 12.13 -3.18
CA PHE A 315 -3.92 11.77 -1.78
C PHE A 315 -4.93 12.70 -1.11
N LYS A 316 -4.89 14.01 -1.37
CA LYS A 316 -5.91 14.96 -0.86
C LYS A 316 -7.31 14.56 -1.33
N LYS A 317 -7.47 14.23 -2.61
CA LYS A 317 -8.75 13.79 -3.18
C LYS A 317 -9.18 12.43 -2.64
N LEU A 318 -8.28 11.47 -2.51
CA LEU A 318 -8.57 10.15 -1.95
C LEU A 318 -8.96 10.22 -0.48
N MET A 319 -8.32 11.09 0.32
CA MET A 319 -8.73 11.31 1.72
C MET A 319 -10.12 11.91 1.82
N LEU A 320 -10.48 12.83 0.93
CA LEU A 320 -11.84 13.36 0.85
C LEU A 320 -12.84 12.28 0.48
N ALA A 321 -12.56 11.51 -0.58
CA ALA A 321 -13.39 10.41 -1.03
C ALA A 321 -13.62 9.37 0.09
N ARG A 322 -12.57 9.03 0.83
CA ARG A 322 -12.67 8.15 2.00
C ARG A 322 -13.61 8.70 3.06
N ARG A 323 -13.48 9.98 3.42
CA ARG A 323 -14.37 10.62 4.41
C ARG A 323 -15.83 10.58 3.96
N VAL A 324 -16.09 10.83 2.67
CA VAL A 324 -17.43 10.71 2.10
C VAL A 324 -17.94 9.27 2.21
N PHE A 325 -17.13 8.31 1.78
CA PHE A 325 -17.49 6.88 1.83
C PHE A 325 -17.81 6.40 3.26
N GLU A 326 -17.05 6.81 4.27
CA GLU A 326 -17.27 6.46 5.67
C GLU A 326 -18.57 7.02 6.26
N CYS A 327 -19.21 7.97 5.59
CA CYS A 327 -20.50 8.53 5.99
C CYS A 327 -21.70 7.85 5.29
N LEU A 328 -21.46 7.01 4.28
CA LEU A 328 -22.53 6.31 3.57
C LEU A 328 -22.98 5.07 4.35
N ASP A 329 -24.28 4.83 4.33
CA ASP A 329 -24.87 3.56 4.73
C ASP A 329 -25.04 2.63 3.51
N ASN A 330 -25.47 1.38 3.74
CA ASN A 330 -25.66 0.40 2.66
C ASN A 330 -26.68 0.87 1.61
N LYS A 331 -27.73 1.58 2.02
CA LYS A 331 -28.74 2.11 1.12
C LYS A 331 -28.15 3.17 0.19
N ALA A 332 -27.35 4.09 0.72
CA ALA A 332 -26.71 5.13 -0.06
C ALA A 332 -25.66 4.53 -1.04
N ILE A 333 -24.94 3.48 -0.64
CA ILE A 333 -24.01 2.77 -1.52
C ILE A 333 -24.76 2.04 -2.64
N ASP A 334 -25.87 1.35 -2.33
CA ASP A 334 -26.71 0.69 -3.33
C ASP A 334 -27.33 1.67 -4.32
N GLU A 335 -27.86 2.81 -3.84
CA GLU A 335 -28.36 3.89 -4.68
C GLU A 335 -27.24 4.44 -5.58
N LEU A 336 -26.05 4.66 -5.04
CA LEU A 336 -24.89 5.12 -5.81
C LEU A 336 -24.56 4.16 -6.95
N PHE A 337 -24.46 2.88 -6.68
CA PHE A 337 -24.08 1.87 -7.66
C PHE A 337 -25.15 1.66 -8.72
N SER A 338 -26.42 1.64 -8.33
CA SER A 338 -27.56 1.48 -9.26
C SER A 338 -27.79 2.67 -10.20
N THR A 339 -27.30 3.86 -9.83
CA THR A 339 -27.43 5.07 -10.66
C THR A 339 -26.30 5.28 -11.67
N LEU A 340 -25.27 4.44 -11.63
CA LEU A 340 -24.15 4.53 -12.58
C LEU A 340 -24.63 4.09 -13.99
N SER A 341 -24.67 5.05 -14.93
CA SER A 341 -25.03 4.76 -16.31
C SER A 341 -23.92 4.02 -17.04
N GLU A 342 -24.28 3.24 -18.06
CA GLU A 342 -23.31 2.56 -18.92
C GLU A 342 -22.29 3.53 -19.52
N SER A 343 -22.71 4.74 -19.89
CA SER A 343 -21.80 5.78 -20.39
C SER A 343 -20.79 6.25 -19.34
N THR A 344 -21.19 6.32 -18.06
CA THR A 344 -20.28 6.64 -16.96
C THR A 344 -19.27 5.52 -16.73
N LEU A 345 -19.75 4.26 -16.72
CA LEU A 345 -18.88 3.09 -16.59
C LEU A 345 -17.89 2.97 -17.74
N ALA A 346 -18.35 3.21 -18.99
CA ALA A 346 -17.46 3.24 -20.16
C ALA A 346 -16.39 4.33 -20.06
N ARG A 347 -16.73 5.53 -19.59
CA ARG A 347 -15.75 6.61 -19.37
C ARG A 347 -14.75 6.26 -18.29
N ILE A 348 -15.18 5.63 -17.19
CA ILE A 348 -14.27 5.15 -16.13
C ILE A 348 -13.31 4.10 -16.71
N SER A 349 -13.82 3.15 -17.50
CA SER A 349 -13.01 2.10 -18.13
C SER A 349 -11.99 2.68 -19.14
N GLN A 350 -12.37 3.72 -19.88
CA GLN A 350 -11.50 4.33 -20.90
C GLN A 350 -10.45 5.30 -20.33
N HIS A 351 -10.80 6.07 -19.32
CA HIS A 351 -9.99 7.19 -18.81
C HIS A 351 -9.55 7.01 -17.36
N GLY A 352 -9.99 5.96 -16.68
CA GLY A 352 -9.52 5.63 -15.34
C GLY A 352 -8.06 5.18 -15.38
N GLU A 353 -7.32 5.49 -14.33
CA GLU A 353 -5.98 4.96 -14.10
C GLU A 353 -5.98 4.12 -12.83
N PHE A 354 -5.45 2.90 -12.90
CA PHE A 354 -5.39 2.00 -11.75
C PHE A 354 -4.57 2.60 -10.59
N ASP A 355 -3.53 3.34 -10.91
CA ASP A 355 -2.67 3.94 -9.88
C ASP A 355 -3.23 5.25 -9.31
N PHE A 356 -4.14 5.94 -10.04
CA PHE A 356 -4.72 7.23 -9.68
C PHE A 356 -6.25 7.16 -9.68
N HIS A 357 -6.82 6.93 -8.50
CA HIS A 357 -8.26 6.67 -8.34
C HIS A 357 -9.12 7.94 -8.29
N SER A 358 -8.52 9.13 -8.14
CA SER A 358 -9.29 10.36 -7.95
C SER A 358 -10.13 10.74 -9.17
N ALA A 359 -9.66 10.44 -10.38
CA ALA A 359 -10.40 10.72 -11.60
C ALA A 359 -11.68 9.86 -11.71
N PRO A 360 -11.63 8.51 -11.63
CA PRO A 360 -12.84 7.68 -11.60
C PRO A 360 -13.77 8.00 -10.42
N ILE A 361 -13.24 8.25 -9.23
CA ILE A 361 -14.05 8.63 -8.07
C ILE A 361 -14.78 9.96 -8.32
N SER A 362 -14.12 10.95 -8.94
CA SER A 362 -14.75 12.21 -9.28
C SER A 362 -15.88 12.04 -10.31
N LEU A 363 -15.74 11.12 -11.25
CA LEU A 363 -16.82 10.80 -12.20
C LEU A 363 -18.03 10.17 -11.50
N ILE A 364 -17.79 9.31 -10.52
CA ILE A 364 -18.84 8.71 -9.70
C ILE A 364 -19.55 9.77 -8.85
N LEU A 365 -18.79 10.67 -8.22
CA LEU A 365 -19.33 11.68 -7.31
C LEU A 365 -19.98 12.88 -8.02
N ASN A 366 -19.64 13.20 -9.28
CA ASN A 366 -20.20 14.30 -10.06
C ASN A 366 -21.60 14.01 -10.67
N THR A 367 -22.14 12.84 -10.48
CA THR A 367 -23.53 12.56 -10.79
C THR A 367 -24.44 13.37 -9.84
N LYS A 368 -25.71 13.63 -10.22
CA LYS A 368 -26.72 14.45 -9.45
C LYS A 368 -26.86 14.10 -7.96
N MET A 369 -26.08 13.18 -7.46
CA MET A 369 -26.05 12.68 -6.08
C MET A 369 -25.27 13.54 -5.09
N THR A 370 -24.40 14.44 -5.53
CA THR A 370 -23.63 15.29 -4.60
C THR A 370 -24.51 16.09 -3.65
N SER A 371 -25.68 16.56 -4.13
CA SER A 371 -26.63 17.29 -3.26
C SER A 371 -27.32 16.37 -2.23
N LYS A 372 -27.63 15.10 -2.57
CA LYS A 372 -28.21 14.12 -1.64
C LYS A 372 -27.19 13.63 -0.61
N ILE A 373 -25.95 13.37 -1.05
CA ILE A 373 -24.84 12.98 -0.15
C ILE A 373 -24.52 14.11 0.85
N PHE A 374 -24.46 15.35 0.37
CA PHE A 374 -24.28 16.51 1.25
C PHE A 374 -25.42 16.68 2.24
N LYS A 375 -26.66 16.46 1.82
CA LYS A 375 -27.84 16.50 2.70
C LYS A 375 -27.79 15.41 3.76
N GLY A 376 -27.45 14.17 3.38
CA GLY A 376 -27.26 13.04 4.30
C GLY A 376 -26.11 13.25 5.28
N LEU A 377 -24.99 13.88 4.84
CA LEU A 377 -23.87 14.24 5.68
C LEU A 377 -24.24 15.31 6.72
N LEU A 378 -25.04 16.32 6.34
CA LEU A 378 -25.56 17.31 7.27
C LEU A 378 -26.53 16.70 8.30
N GLU A 379 -27.44 15.85 7.84
CA GLU A 379 -28.42 15.18 8.71
C GLU A 379 -27.74 14.21 9.70
N SER A 380 -26.71 13.47 9.28
CA SER A 380 -25.95 12.57 10.17
C SER A 380 -25.13 13.33 11.22
N ARG A 381 -24.56 14.50 10.86
CA ARG A 381 -23.90 15.38 11.85
C ARG A 381 -24.89 15.95 12.86
N LEU A 382 -26.06 16.36 12.44
CA LEU A 382 -27.10 16.89 13.34
C LEU A 382 -27.65 15.82 14.30
N ARG A 383 -27.65 14.53 13.91
CA ARG A 383 -28.04 13.41 14.80
C ARG A 383 -26.99 13.04 15.85
N LYS A 384 -25.71 13.34 15.61
CA LYS A 384 -24.63 13.11 16.59
C LYS A 384 -24.49 14.20 17.65
N PHE A 385 -25.25 15.31 17.52
CA PHE A 385 -25.31 16.41 18.49
C PHE A 385 -26.65 16.44 19.26
N LYS A 386 -27.52 15.44 19.08
CA LYS A 386 -28.66 15.13 19.94
C LYS A 386 -28.41 13.82 20.67
#